data_9436bff42addbb5e779ff156b1d44816
#
_entry.id   9436bff42addbb5e779ff156b1d44816
#
_cell.length_a   1.000
_cell.length_b   1.000
_cell.length_c   1.000
_cell.angle_alpha   90.00
_cell.angle_beta   90.00
_cell.angle_gamma   90.00
#
_symmetry.space_group_name_H-M   'P 1'
#
loop_
_entity.id
_entity.type
_entity.pdbx_description
1 polymer ?
#
loop_
_entity_poly.entity_id
_entity_poly.type
_entity_poly.pdbx_seq_one_letter_code
_entity_poly.pdbx_strand_id
1 'polypeptide(L)'
;DCFYCYQRLGSQADILKYRWLRNEDAVAAAKAGIAGGAKRVCLVASGRGPSNRDVDKVAEIIGEIKAEHPDVEICACLGQLREGQPERLAAAGADAYNHNLNTAESHYDNICTTHSYQDRTETVQHAREHGLSACSGLIAGMGESDEQLVEVAFALREIGADSVPVNFLMPFDGTPLAGHTDLSPQRCLRILAMMRFVHPDSEVRVAAGREQHLRSLQPLSLEICNSLFLGDYLTSEGQAGAKDLAMI
;
A
#
# COMPACT_ATOMS: atom_id res chain seq x y z
N ASP A 1 -2.29 -16.18 1.78
CA ASP A 1 -3.56 -16.22 2.53
C ASP A 1 -3.58 -15.25 3.71
N CYS A 2 -3.14 -14.03 3.52
CA CYS A 2 -3.22 -13.03 4.60
C CYS A 2 -4.66 -12.90 5.10
N PHE A 3 -4.85 -12.94 6.41
CA PHE A 3 -6.19 -13.03 7.01
C PHE A 3 -7.04 -11.76 6.85
N TYR A 4 -6.40 -10.62 6.66
CA TYR A 4 -7.06 -9.34 6.36
C TYR A 4 -7.48 -9.20 4.89
N CYS A 5 -6.92 -10.03 3.98
CA CYS A 5 -7.08 -9.82 2.56
C CYS A 5 -8.37 -10.45 2.03
N TYR A 6 -9.29 -9.63 1.56
CA TYR A 6 -10.53 -10.09 0.94
C TYR A 6 -10.32 -10.74 -0.44
N GLN A 7 -9.13 -10.57 -1.05
CA GLN A 7 -8.76 -11.22 -2.31
C GLN A 7 -8.02 -12.56 -2.12
N ARG A 8 -7.81 -12.99 -0.87
CA ARG A 8 -7.13 -14.26 -0.58
C ARG A 8 -7.82 -15.44 -1.25
N LEU A 9 -7.05 -16.48 -1.54
CA LEU A 9 -7.60 -17.74 -2.05
C LEU A 9 -8.58 -18.32 -1.02
N GLY A 10 -9.80 -18.65 -1.48
CA GLY A 10 -10.87 -19.16 -0.62
C GLY A 10 -11.65 -18.07 0.14
N SER A 11 -11.39 -16.78 -0.08
CA SER A 11 -12.23 -15.71 0.44
C SER A 11 -13.65 -15.82 -0.08
N GLN A 12 -14.62 -15.63 0.82
CA GLN A 12 -16.06 -15.53 0.52
C GLN A 12 -16.54 -14.09 0.48
N ALA A 13 -15.64 -13.12 0.58
CA ALA A 13 -15.97 -11.71 0.49
C ALA A 13 -16.62 -11.38 -0.87
N ASP A 14 -17.67 -10.59 -0.84
CA ASP A 14 -18.36 -10.09 -2.03
C ASP A 14 -17.55 -8.92 -2.63
N ILE A 15 -16.65 -9.26 -3.54
CA ILE A 15 -15.75 -8.33 -4.21
C ILE A 15 -15.74 -8.57 -5.71
N LEU A 16 -15.44 -7.53 -6.48
CA LEU A 16 -15.19 -7.64 -7.90
C LEU A 16 -13.89 -8.46 -8.11
N LYS A 17 -14.03 -9.58 -8.83
CA LYS A 17 -12.89 -10.41 -9.26
C LYS A 17 -12.74 -10.24 -10.77
N TYR A 18 -11.67 -9.59 -11.19
CA TYR A 18 -11.36 -9.41 -12.60
C TYR A 18 -9.92 -9.84 -12.89
N ARG A 19 -9.67 -10.12 -14.17
CA ARG A 19 -8.32 -10.40 -14.66
C ARG A 19 -7.51 -9.10 -14.75
N TRP A 20 -6.24 -9.24 -15.06
CA TRP A 20 -5.40 -8.09 -15.39
C TRP A 20 -6.09 -7.16 -16.41
N LEU A 21 -6.07 -5.87 -16.12
CA LEU A 21 -6.53 -4.86 -17.06
C LEU A 21 -5.75 -4.95 -18.37
N ARG A 22 -6.32 -4.53 -19.47
CA ARG A 22 -5.57 -4.28 -20.70
C ARG A 22 -4.63 -3.10 -20.48
N ASN A 23 -3.51 -3.05 -21.22
CA ASN A 23 -2.55 -1.97 -21.07
C ASN A 23 -3.20 -0.60 -21.27
N GLU A 24 -4.05 -0.47 -22.31
CA GLU A 24 -4.74 0.78 -22.62
C GLU A 24 -5.65 1.24 -21.47
N ASP A 25 -6.35 0.32 -20.81
CA ASP A 25 -7.25 0.63 -19.70
C ASP A 25 -6.45 1.09 -18.47
N ALA A 26 -5.32 0.43 -18.19
CA ALA A 26 -4.43 0.80 -17.09
C ALA A 26 -3.78 2.18 -17.31
N VAL A 27 -3.31 2.45 -18.52
CA VAL A 27 -2.75 3.76 -18.91
C VAL A 27 -3.82 4.85 -18.83
N ALA A 28 -5.04 4.59 -19.31
CA ALA A 28 -6.15 5.54 -19.24
C ALA A 28 -6.52 5.87 -17.79
N ALA A 29 -6.58 4.86 -16.90
CA ALA A 29 -6.83 5.07 -15.48
C ALA A 29 -5.73 5.90 -14.80
N ALA A 30 -4.44 5.62 -15.12
CA ALA A 30 -3.32 6.40 -14.65
C ALA A 30 -3.41 7.87 -15.07
N LYS A 31 -3.69 8.13 -16.35
CA LYS A 31 -3.88 9.50 -16.89
C LYS A 31 -5.03 10.24 -16.21
N ALA A 32 -6.14 9.55 -15.94
CA ALA A 32 -7.27 10.14 -15.21
C ALA A 32 -6.86 10.52 -13.77
N GLY A 33 -6.11 9.69 -13.06
CA GLY A 33 -5.56 10.01 -11.75
C GLY A 33 -4.62 11.22 -11.79
N ILE A 34 -3.72 11.28 -12.77
CA ILE A 34 -2.79 12.39 -12.98
C ILE A 34 -3.57 13.70 -13.25
N ALA A 35 -4.55 13.65 -14.13
CA ALA A 35 -5.42 14.80 -14.42
C ALA A 35 -6.21 15.25 -13.16
N GLY A 36 -6.52 14.32 -12.25
CA GLY A 36 -7.10 14.58 -10.94
C GLY A 36 -6.11 15.12 -9.90
N GLY A 37 -4.85 15.37 -10.25
CA GLY A 37 -3.84 15.97 -9.39
C GLY A 37 -2.93 14.98 -8.67
N ALA A 38 -3.00 13.68 -8.96
CA ALA A 38 -2.12 12.70 -8.36
C ALA A 38 -0.65 12.97 -8.74
N LYS A 39 0.24 12.96 -7.73
CA LYS A 39 1.69 13.10 -7.90
C LYS A 39 2.37 11.73 -8.08
N ARG A 40 1.72 10.68 -7.59
CA ARG A 40 2.16 9.30 -7.71
C ARG A 40 1.03 8.42 -8.17
N VAL A 41 1.30 7.51 -9.10
CA VAL A 41 0.39 6.46 -9.56
C VAL A 41 0.86 5.12 -9.03
N CYS A 42 -0.04 4.33 -8.44
CA CYS A 42 0.27 2.99 -7.97
C CYS A 42 -0.31 1.94 -8.95
N LEU A 43 0.58 1.13 -9.52
CA LEU A 43 0.21 -0.03 -10.34
C LEU A 43 0.18 -1.27 -9.44
N VAL A 44 -1.02 -1.78 -9.17
CA VAL A 44 -1.24 -2.81 -8.16
C VAL A 44 -1.80 -4.07 -8.78
N ALA A 45 -1.24 -5.21 -8.43
CA ALA A 45 -1.80 -6.52 -8.73
C ALA A 45 -1.84 -7.40 -7.48
N SER A 46 -2.97 -8.09 -7.27
CA SER A 46 -3.08 -9.06 -6.18
C SER A 46 -2.39 -10.37 -6.54
N GLY A 47 -1.73 -10.98 -5.56
CA GLY A 47 -1.04 -12.26 -5.72
C GLY A 47 0.16 -12.39 -4.80
N ARG A 48 0.78 -13.57 -4.78
CA ARG A 48 2.00 -13.77 -4.01
C ARG A 48 3.19 -13.02 -4.62
N GLY A 49 3.28 -13.00 -5.94
CA GLY A 49 4.33 -12.32 -6.69
C GLY A 49 4.12 -12.48 -8.20
N PRO A 50 4.71 -11.61 -9.02
CA PRO A 50 4.51 -11.60 -10.46
C PRO A 50 5.32 -12.70 -11.16
N SER A 51 4.81 -13.19 -12.29
CA SER A 51 5.64 -13.87 -13.26
C SER A 51 6.48 -12.86 -14.05
N ASN A 52 7.51 -13.32 -14.76
CA ASN A 52 8.30 -12.44 -15.62
C ASN A 52 7.45 -11.76 -16.70
N ARG A 53 6.45 -12.48 -17.24
CA ARG A 53 5.49 -11.92 -18.19
C ARG A 53 4.63 -10.79 -17.59
N ASP A 54 4.26 -10.93 -16.31
CA ASP A 54 3.52 -9.88 -15.62
C ASP A 54 4.38 -8.63 -15.41
N VAL A 55 5.66 -8.84 -15.07
CA VAL A 55 6.64 -7.74 -14.96
C VAL A 55 6.84 -7.04 -16.30
N ASP A 56 6.98 -7.79 -17.41
CA ASP A 56 7.10 -7.21 -18.75
C ASP A 56 5.89 -6.34 -19.09
N LYS A 57 4.69 -6.87 -18.82
CA LYS A 57 3.45 -6.13 -19.04
C LYS A 57 3.39 -4.83 -18.22
N VAL A 58 3.77 -4.87 -16.96
CA VAL A 58 3.79 -3.67 -16.11
C VAL A 58 4.88 -2.69 -16.57
N ALA A 59 6.03 -3.19 -16.99
CA ALA A 59 7.11 -2.38 -17.56
C ALA A 59 6.66 -1.61 -18.82
N GLU A 60 5.90 -2.26 -19.71
CA GLU A 60 5.29 -1.59 -20.88
C GLU A 60 4.35 -0.47 -20.44
N ILE A 61 3.44 -0.72 -19.49
CA ILE A 61 2.50 0.29 -18.96
C ILE A 61 3.26 1.47 -18.34
N ILE A 62 4.32 1.20 -17.56
CA ILE A 62 5.18 2.23 -16.97
C ILE A 62 5.81 3.10 -18.06
N GLY A 63 6.40 2.47 -19.07
CA GLY A 63 7.04 3.17 -20.19
C GLY A 63 6.05 4.08 -20.95
N GLU A 64 4.82 3.62 -21.20
CA GLU A 64 3.79 4.42 -21.86
C GLU A 64 3.37 5.64 -20.99
N ILE A 65 3.21 5.46 -19.67
CA ILE A 65 2.86 6.57 -18.77
C ILE A 65 4.01 7.57 -18.70
N LYS A 66 5.25 7.11 -18.51
CA LYS A 66 6.45 7.96 -18.39
C LYS A 66 6.76 8.73 -19.67
N ALA A 67 6.43 8.20 -20.84
CA ALA A 67 6.61 8.88 -22.12
C ALA A 67 5.79 10.18 -22.21
N GLU A 68 4.59 10.22 -21.62
CA GLU A 68 3.71 11.39 -21.65
C GLU A 68 3.79 12.21 -20.35
N HIS A 69 4.11 11.56 -19.23
CA HIS A 69 4.14 12.16 -17.89
C HIS A 69 5.46 11.81 -17.16
N PRO A 70 6.61 12.32 -17.62
CA PRO A 70 7.92 11.96 -17.08
C PRO A 70 8.11 12.30 -15.59
N ASP A 71 7.44 13.36 -15.12
CA ASP A 71 7.57 13.88 -13.75
C ASP A 71 6.67 13.18 -12.74
N VAL A 72 5.74 12.32 -13.19
CA VAL A 72 4.86 11.57 -12.29
C VAL A 72 5.60 10.37 -11.71
N GLU A 73 5.57 10.21 -10.40
CA GLU A 73 6.12 9.04 -9.75
C GLU A 73 5.25 7.80 -9.99
N ILE A 74 5.87 6.69 -10.33
CA ILE A 74 5.21 5.40 -10.49
C ILE A 74 5.69 4.43 -9.44
N CYS A 75 4.73 3.92 -8.64
CA CYS A 75 4.96 2.89 -7.64
C CYS A 75 4.35 1.57 -8.12
N ALA A 76 5.14 0.51 -8.20
CA ALA A 76 4.64 -0.83 -8.48
C ALA A 76 4.38 -1.61 -7.19
N CYS A 77 3.29 -2.40 -7.15
CA CYS A 77 2.91 -3.25 -6.01
C CYS A 77 2.41 -4.60 -6.55
N LEU A 78 3.32 -5.54 -6.76
CA LEU A 78 3.06 -6.80 -7.45
C LEU A 78 3.27 -8.05 -6.56
N GLY A 79 3.55 -7.85 -5.27
CA GLY A 79 3.89 -8.92 -4.33
C GLY A 79 5.40 -9.15 -4.22
N GLN A 80 5.82 -10.38 -3.93
CA GLN A 80 7.23 -10.74 -3.75
C GLN A 80 7.99 -10.72 -5.08
N LEU A 81 9.08 -9.99 -5.16
CA LEU A 81 9.93 -9.92 -6.35
C LEU A 81 11.00 -11.03 -6.33
N ARG A 82 11.31 -11.53 -7.52
CA ARG A 82 12.41 -12.46 -7.77
C ARG A 82 13.57 -11.72 -8.41
N GLU A 83 14.74 -12.37 -8.44
CA GLU A 83 15.93 -11.87 -9.13
C GLU A 83 15.63 -11.41 -10.56
N GLY A 84 16.18 -10.27 -10.96
CA GLY A 84 16.00 -9.63 -12.25
C GLY A 84 14.68 -8.88 -12.44
N GLN A 85 13.73 -8.98 -11.52
CA GLN A 85 12.43 -8.28 -11.63
C GLN A 85 12.49 -6.81 -11.19
N PRO A 86 13.15 -6.45 -10.07
CA PRO A 86 13.31 -5.05 -9.70
C PRO A 86 14.03 -4.22 -10.75
N GLU A 87 15.11 -4.75 -11.32
CA GLU A 87 15.91 -4.09 -12.36
C GLU A 87 15.08 -3.74 -13.60
N ARG A 88 14.19 -4.66 -13.98
CA ARG A 88 13.31 -4.47 -15.14
C ARG A 88 12.27 -3.39 -14.89
N LEU A 89 11.69 -3.34 -13.68
CA LEU A 89 10.76 -2.29 -13.28
C LEU A 89 11.47 -0.93 -13.21
N ALA A 90 12.64 -0.86 -12.59
CA ALA A 90 13.46 0.36 -12.53
C ALA A 90 13.87 0.85 -13.92
N ALA A 91 14.32 -0.05 -14.79
CA ALA A 91 14.69 0.27 -16.17
C ALA A 91 13.51 0.80 -17.02
N ALA A 92 12.28 0.37 -16.70
CA ALA A 92 11.06 0.87 -17.33
C ALA A 92 10.63 2.26 -16.81
N GLY A 93 11.24 2.76 -15.71
CA GLY A 93 10.94 4.04 -15.10
C GLY A 93 10.06 3.98 -13.86
N ALA A 94 9.93 2.82 -13.22
CA ALA A 94 9.35 2.77 -11.87
C ALA A 94 10.25 3.55 -10.89
N ASP A 95 9.64 4.38 -10.05
CA ASP A 95 10.34 5.18 -9.04
C ASP A 95 10.35 4.47 -7.67
N ALA A 96 9.30 3.71 -7.38
CA ALA A 96 9.11 3.06 -6.09
C ALA A 96 8.53 1.66 -6.22
N TYR A 97 8.77 0.84 -5.20
CA TYR A 97 8.11 -0.46 -5.04
C TYR A 97 7.40 -0.55 -3.69
N ASN A 98 6.10 -0.86 -3.73
CA ASN A 98 5.32 -1.08 -2.51
C ASN A 98 5.28 -2.55 -2.13
N HIS A 99 5.79 -2.85 -0.94
CA HIS A 99 5.59 -4.14 -0.29
C HIS A 99 5.53 -3.94 1.23
N ASN A 100 4.33 -3.89 1.78
CA ASN A 100 4.12 -3.58 3.19
C ASN A 100 4.60 -4.71 4.11
N LEU A 101 5.20 -4.38 5.24
CA LEU A 101 5.42 -5.34 6.34
C LEU A 101 4.09 -5.80 6.95
N ASN A 102 3.10 -4.93 6.91
CA ASN A 102 1.73 -5.08 7.42
C ASN A 102 1.60 -5.05 8.93
N THR A 103 2.44 -5.74 9.69
CA THR A 103 2.43 -5.79 11.16
C THR A 103 3.84 -6.07 11.68
N ALA A 104 4.00 -6.13 13.01
CA ALA A 104 5.23 -6.54 13.67
C ALA A 104 5.62 -7.99 13.36
N GLU A 105 6.91 -8.32 13.40
CA GLU A 105 7.40 -9.70 13.27
C GLU A 105 6.77 -10.59 14.34
N SER A 106 6.72 -10.10 15.59
CA SER A 106 6.15 -10.82 16.75
C SER A 106 4.64 -11.10 16.63
N HIS A 107 3.93 -10.43 15.69
CA HIS A 107 2.50 -10.64 15.43
C HIS A 107 2.22 -11.34 14.09
N TYR A 108 3.24 -11.53 13.25
CA TYR A 108 3.07 -11.88 11.84
C TYR A 108 2.36 -13.23 11.63
N ASP A 109 2.69 -14.24 12.44
CA ASP A 109 2.09 -15.59 12.34
C ASP A 109 0.59 -15.61 12.64
N ASN A 110 0.09 -14.57 13.33
CA ASN A 110 -1.34 -14.40 13.61
C ASN A 110 -2.13 -13.88 12.41
N ILE A 111 -1.46 -13.38 11.35
CA ILE A 111 -2.12 -12.78 10.20
C ILE A 111 -1.78 -13.43 8.87
N CYS A 112 -0.77 -14.28 8.80
CA CYS A 112 -0.35 -14.93 7.56
C CYS A 112 0.35 -16.26 7.83
N THR A 113 0.06 -17.29 7.02
CA THR A 113 0.66 -18.63 7.14
C THR A 113 1.34 -19.12 5.85
N THR A 114 1.29 -18.37 4.75
CA THR A 114 1.80 -18.80 3.44
C THR A 114 3.14 -18.18 3.05
N HIS A 115 3.58 -17.16 3.75
CA HIS A 115 4.88 -16.53 3.60
C HIS A 115 5.29 -15.88 4.92
N SER A 116 6.58 -15.71 5.13
CA SER A 116 7.16 -15.20 6.36
C SER A 116 7.26 -13.68 6.39
N TYR A 117 7.51 -13.11 7.56
CA TYR A 117 7.90 -11.72 7.72
C TYR A 117 9.20 -11.41 6.97
N GLN A 118 10.16 -12.34 7.01
CA GLN A 118 11.43 -12.22 6.30
C GLN A 118 11.26 -12.12 4.78
N ASP A 119 10.36 -12.91 4.18
CA ASP A 119 10.05 -12.80 2.73
C ASP A 119 9.65 -11.36 2.34
N ARG A 120 9.01 -10.62 3.26
CA ARG A 120 8.60 -9.22 3.02
C ARG A 120 9.77 -8.27 3.13
N THR A 121 10.57 -8.39 4.18
CA THR A 121 11.75 -7.54 4.37
C THR A 121 12.76 -7.72 3.25
N GLU A 122 13.02 -8.96 2.82
CA GLU A 122 13.88 -9.29 1.69
C GLU A 122 13.37 -8.66 0.38
N THR A 123 12.05 -8.71 0.14
CA THR A 123 11.46 -8.07 -1.06
C THR A 123 11.70 -6.56 -1.08
N VAL A 124 11.51 -5.88 0.07
CA VAL A 124 11.74 -4.42 0.17
C VAL A 124 13.22 -4.10 -0.03
N GLN A 125 14.11 -4.84 0.61
CA GLN A 125 15.57 -4.65 0.47
C GLN A 125 16.02 -4.88 -0.97
N HIS A 126 15.56 -5.96 -1.60
CA HIS A 126 15.87 -6.28 -2.99
C HIS A 126 15.41 -5.17 -3.96
N ALA A 127 14.23 -4.59 -3.75
CA ALA A 127 13.77 -3.46 -4.54
C ALA A 127 14.69 -2.23 -4.38
N ARG A 128 15.12 -1.91 -3.13
CA ARG A 128 16.04 -0.79 -2.85
C ARG A 128 17.42 -0.97 -3.47
N GLU A 129 17.99 -2.16 -3.41
CA GLU A 129 19.29 -2.49 -4.00
C GLU A 129 19.33 -2.21 -5.50
N HIS A 130 18.16 -2.19 -6.16
CA HIS A 130 18.01 -1.94 -7.58
C HIS A 130 17.44 -0.54 -7.90
N GLY A 131 17.53 0.38 -6.96
CA GLY A 131 17.24 1.80 -7.17
C GLY A 131 15.75 2.19 -7.07
N LEU A 132 14.88 1.26 -6.61
CA LEU A 132 13.49 1.59 -6.34
C LEU A 132 13.33 2.11 -4.91
N SER A 133 12.66 3.26 -4.75
CA SER A 133 12.32 3.79 -3.43
C SER A 133 11.42 2.82 -2.66
N ALA A 134 11.75 2.58 -1.38
CA ALA A 134 10.99 1.65 -0.56
C ALA A 134 9.68 2.28 -0.08
N CYS A 135 8.57 1.77 -0.58
CA CYS A 135 7.24 2.07 -0.07
C CYS A 135 6.78 0.86 0.77
N SER A 136 6.83 0.98 2.08
CA SER A 136 6.44 -0.10 2.99
C SER A 136 5.76 0.44 4.23
N GLY A 137 4.68 -0.17 4.62
CA GLY A 137 3.85 0.30 5.73
C GLY A 137 3.15 -0.83 6.48
N LEU A 138 2.11 -0.45 7.20
CA LEU A 138 1.37 -1.34 8.07
C LEU A 138 -0.14 -1.27 7.86
N ILE A 139 -0.84 -2.24 8.45
CA ILE A 139 -2.29 -2.24 8.64
C ILE A 139 -2.54 -2.31 10.14
N ALA A 140 -3.12 -1.27 10.73
CA ALA A 140 -3.49 -1.27 12.14
C ALA A 140 -4.90 -1.83 12.35
N GLY A 141 -5.14 -2.49 13.48
CA GLY A 141 -6.43 -3.03 13.89
C GLY A 141 -6.61 -4.53 13.59
N MET A 142 -5.51 -5.26 13.43
CA MET A 142 -5.51 -6.71 13.20
C MET A 142 -5.31 -7.52 14.49
N GLY A 143 -5.51 -6.91 15.67
CA GLY A 143 -5.34 -7.54 16.97
C GLY A 143 -3.95 -7.37 17.59
N GLU A 144 -3.09 -6.57 16.99
CA GLU A 144 -1.78 -6.22 17.53
C GLU A 144 -1.86 -5.33 18.77
N SER A 145 -0.84 -5.43 19.65
CA SER A 145 -0.69 -4.53 20.81
C SER A 145 -0.05 -3.19 20.43
N ASP A 146 -0.05 -2.23 21.37
CA ASP A 146 0.62 -0.94 21.17
C ASP A 146 2.15 -1.13 21.02
N GLU A 147 2.74 -2.06 21.75
CA GLU A 147 4.16 -2.42 21.64
C GLU A 147 4.48 -2.97 20.24
N GLN A 148 3.59 -3.79 19.69
CA GLN A 148 3.74 -4.33 18.34
C GLN A 148 3.58 -3.25 17.26
N LEU A 149 2.72 -2.26 17.48
CA LEU A 149 2.66 -1.07 16.59
C LEU A 149 3.98 -0.28 16.61
N VAL A 150 4.59 -0.13 17.78
CA VAL A 150 5.91 0.51 17.92
C VAL A 150 6.99 -0.35 17.26
N GLU A 151 6.97 -1.68 17.47
CA GLU A 151 7.91 -2.62 16.84
C GLU A 151 7.91 -2.48 15.32
N VAL A 152 6.74 -2.53 14.66
CA VAL A 152 6.66 -2.40 13.21
C VAL A 152 7.07 -1.00 12.72
N ALA A 153 6.81 0.05 13.50
CA ALA A 153 7.25 1.40 13.13
C ALA A 153 8.78 1.48 13.07
N PHE A 154 9.49 0.95 14.06
CA PHE A 154 10.95 0.91 14.05
C PHE A 154 11.51 -0.03 13.00
N ALA A 155 10.87 -1.18 12.76
CA ALA A 155 11.27 -2.10 11.68
C ALA A 155 11.17 -1.43 10.29
N LEU A 156 10.11 -0.64 10.04
CA LEU A 156 9.96 0.16 8.81
C LEU A 156 11.07 1.21 8.66
N ARG A 157 11.49 1.81 9.76
CA ARG A 157 12.63 2.75 9.77
C ARG A 157 13.95 2.02 9.49
N GLU A 158 14.17 0.85 10.08
CA GLU A 158 15.38 0.04 9.92
C GLU A 158 15.56 -0.43 8.47
N ILE A 159 14.50 -0.91 7.81
CA ILE A 159 14.56 -1.27 6.39
C ILE A 159 14.69 -0.05 5.46
N GLY A 160 14.65 1.18 6.01
CA GLY A 160 14.79 2.42 5.28
C GLY A 160 13.59 2.72 4.37
N ALA A 161 12.38 2.59 4.89
CA ALA A 161 11.18 2.97 4.14
C ALA A 161 11.13 4.49 3.89
N ASP A 162 11.16 4.89 2.64
CA ASP A 162 11.05 6.30 2.22
C ASP A 162 9.60 6.79 2.26
N SER A 163 8.66 5.89 1.99
CA SER A 163 7.22 6.13 2.05
C SER A 163 6.54 5.08 2.91
N VAL A 164 5.79 5.53 3.92
CA VAL A 164 5.18 4.69 4.95
C VAL A 164 3.66 4.83 4.93
N PRO A 165 2.95 4.02 4.13
CA PRO A 165 1.49 3.99 4.15
C PRO A 165 0.97 3.36 5.44
N VAL A 166 0.11 4.10 6.14
CA VAL A 166 -0.62 3.64 7.32
C VAL A 166 -2.04 3.33 6.90
N ASN A 167 -2.35 2.04 6.87
CA ASN A 167 -3.69 1.54 6.58
C ASN A 167 -4.40 1.18 7.89
N PHE A 168 -5.71 1.27 7.88
CA PHE A 168 -6.57 0.81 8.96
C PHE A 168 -7.42 -0.34 8.44
N LEU A 169 -7.50 -1.42 9.23
CA LEU A 169 -8.19 -2.64 8.81
C LEU A 169 -9.63 -2.34 8.40
N MET A 170 -9.99 -2.74 7.21
CA MET A 170 -11.39 -2.84 6.77
C MET A 170 -11.83 -4.29 6.95
N PRO A 171 -12.63 -4.59 7.99
CA PRO A 171 -12.98 -5.96 8.36
C PRO A 171 -14.10 -6.49 7.46
N PHE A 172 -13.75 -6.92 6.26
CA PHE A 172 -14.70 -7.47 5.29
C PHE A 172 -15.29 -8.80 5.77
N ASP A 173 -16.60 -8.94 5.62
CA ASP A 173 -17.27 -10.22 5.81
C ASP A 173 -16.70 -11.27 4.87
N GLY A 174 -16.61 -12.51 5.35
CA GLY A 174 -15.98 -13.61 4.60
C GLY A 174 -14.44 -13.66 4.68
N THR A 175 -13.83 -12.79 5.50
CA THR A 175 -12.41 -12.89 5.88
C THR A 175 -12.24 -13.34 7.34
N PRO A 176 -11.08 -13.92 7.72
CA PRO A 176 -10.84 -14.32 9.11
C PRO A 176 -10.89 -13.18 10.14
N LEU A 177 -10.61 -11.94 9.70
CA LEU A 177 -10.65 -10.75 10.55
C LEU A 177 -11.98 -9.98 10.45
N ALA A 178 -13.04 -10.61 9.91
CA ALA A 178 -14.38 -10.03 9.92
C ALA A 178 -14.80 -9.68 11.37
N GLY A 179 -15.42 -8.52 11.55
CA GLY A 179 -15.91 -8.07 12.85
C GLY A 179 -14.86 -7.47 13.79
N HIS A 180 -13.59 -7.38 13.43
CA HIS A 180 -12.59 -6.62 14.21
C HIS A 180 -12.90 -5.12 14.16
N THR A 181 -13.13 -4.50 15.31
CA THR A 181 -13.61 -3.10 15.42
C THR A 181 -12.87 -2.25 16.46
N ASP A 182 -11.64 -2.62 16.79
CA ASP A 182 -10.89 -2.03 17.93
C ASP A 182 -10.33 -0.61 17.66
N LEU A 183 -10.53 -0.08 16.44
CA LEU A 183 -10.05 1.23 16.04
C LEU A 183 -11.09 2.32 16.33
N SER A 184 -10.73 3.27 17.20
CA SER A 184 -11.44 4.54 17.32
C SER A 184 -10.72 5.65 16.53
N PRO A 185 -11.42 6.75 16.15
CA PRO A 185 -10.77 7.86 15.44
C PRO A 185 -9.55 8.42 16.19
N GLN A 186 -9.64 8.54 17.51
CA GLN A 186 -8.54 9.02 18.36
C GLN A 186 -7.37 8.04 18.40
N ARG A 187 -7.63 6.72 18.40
CA ARG A 187 -6.57 5.70 18.30
C ARG A 187 -5.86 5.78 16.96
N CYS A 188 -6.60 5.94 15.87
CA CYS A 188 -6.02 6.12 14.54
C CYS A 188 -5.10 7.34 14.46
N LEU A 189 -5.52 8.50 14.99
CA LEU A 189 -4.69 9.70 15.02
C LEU A 189 -3.42 9.49 15.87
N ARG A 190 -3.51 8.80 17.01
CA ARG A 190 -2.33 8.48 17.83
C ARG A 190 -1.34 7.57 17.09
N ILE A 191 -1.84 6.58 16.34
CA ILE A 191 -1.01 5.70 15.50
C ILE A 191 -0.30 6.55 14.42
N LEU A 192 -1.01 7.42 13.71
CA LEU A 192 -0.41 8.31 12.72
C LEU A 192 0.66 9.22 13.35
N ALA A 193 0.39 9.80 14.51
CA ALA A 193 1.35 10.66 15.22
C ALA A 193 2.60 9.87 15.64
N MET A 194 2.44 8.67 16.18
CA MET A 194 3.54 7.77 16.52
C MET A 194 4.39 7.46 15.28
N MET A 195 3.74 7.10 14.15
CA MET A 195 4.45 6.86 12.89
C MET A 195 5.23 8.09 12.44
N ARG A 196 4.66 9.30 12.52
CA ARG A 196 5.37 10.55 12.18
C ARG A 196 6.58 10.80 13.10
N PHE A 197 6.47 10.54 14.41
CA PHE A 197 7.60 10.69 15.33
C PHE A 197 8.75 9.71 15.02
N VAL A 198 8.42 8.48 14.63
CA VAL A 198 9.43 7.47 14.24
C VAL A 198 10.02 7.78 12.87
N HIS A 199 9.23 8.37 11.95
CA HIS A 199 9.60 8.66 10.55
C HIS A 199 9.55 10.18 10.26
N PRO A 200 10.40 11.00 10.89
CA PRO A 200 10.34 12.47 10.72
C PRO A 200 10.62 12.91 9.28
N ASP A 201 11.50 12.20 8.59
CA ASP A 201 12.01 12.56 7.25
C ASP A 201 11.34 11.78 6.11
N SER A 202 10.54 10.75 6.43
CA SER A 202 9.86 9.93 5.41
C SER A 202 8.50 10.51 5.03
N GLU A 203 7.99 10.08 3.88
CA GLU A 203 6.59 10.29 3.52
C GLU A 203 5.70 9.38 4.38
N VAL A 204 4.98 9.95 5.35
CA VAL A 204 3.93 9.23 6.08
C VAL A 204 2.60 9.47 5.37
N ARG A 205 2.00 8.38 4.88
CA ARG A 205 0.77 8.43 4.10
C ARG A 205 -0.39 7.85 4.88
N VAL A 206 -1.46 8.62 5.04
CA VAL A 206 -2.73 8.06 5.48
C VAL A 206 -3.40 7.37 4.27
N ALA A 207 -3.75 6.09 4.43
CA ALA A 207 -4.14 5.24 3.31
C ALA A 207 -5.50 4.55 3.55
N ALA A 208 -5.64 3.28 3.18
CA ALA A 208 -6.92 2.58 3.21
C ALA A 208 -7.56 2.52 4.60
N GLY A 209 -8.88 2.58 4.64
CA GLY A 209 -9.69 2.53 5.87
C GLY A 209 -9.79 3.85 6.64
N ARG A 210 -9.12 4.92 6.18
CA ARG A 210 -9.16 6.23 6.84
C ARG A 210 -10.57 6.81 6.94
N GLU A 211 -11.35 6.66 5.89
CA GLU A 211 -12.72 7.16 5.81
C GLU A 211 -13.62 6.52 6.87
N GLN A 212 -13.47 5.20 7.02
CA GLN A 212 -14.24 4.41 7.96
C GLN A 212 -13.87 4.71 9.41
N HIS A 213 -12.57 4.87 9.70
CA HIS A 213 -12.06 4.94 11.06
C HIS A 213 -11.81 6.38 11.55
N LEU A 214 -11.29 7.29 10.74
CA LEU A 214 -11.10 8.69 11.13
C LEU A 214 -12.39 9.49 11.07
N ARG A 215 -13.32 9.16 10.17
CA ARG A 215 -14.63 9.83 10.03
C ARG A 215 -14.45 11.36 9.89
N SER A 216 -15.12 12.13 10.73
CA SER A 216 -15.02 13.61 10.76
C SER A 216 -13.65 14.14 11.21
N LEU A 217 -12.78 13.29 11.74
CA LEU A 217 -11.41 13.66 12.14
C LEU A 217 -10.38 13.48 11.01
N GLN A 218 -10.78 13.10 9.80
CA GLN A 218 -9.88 12.96 8.66
C GLN A 218 -9.00 14.23 8.43
N PRO A 219 -9.52 15.47 8.49
CA PRO A 219 -8.69 16.67 8.28
C PRO A 219 -7.53 16.77 9.25
N LEU A 220 -7.65 16.27 10.50
CA LEU A 220 -6.55 16.28 11.47
C LEU A 220 -5.39 15.34 11.05
N SER A 221 -5.64 14.36 10.20
CA SER A 221 -4.56 13.52 9.69
C SER A 221 -3.60 14.29 8.76
N LEU A 222 -4.05 15.37 8.14
CA LEU A 222 -3.22 16.23 7.26
C LEU A 222 -2.20 17.07 8.03
N GLU A 223 -2.46 17.33 9.31
CA GLU A 223 -1.48 17.99 10.21
C GLU A 223 -0.34 17.04 10.63
N ILE A 224 -0.51 15.74 10.43
CA ILE A 224 0.42 14.69 10.85
C ILE A 224 1.10 14.07 9.63
N CYS A 225 0.32 13.74 8.61
CA CYS A 225 0.75 13.06 7.39
C CYS A 225 1.01 14.07 6.28
N ASN A 226 2.03 13.82 5.46
CA ASN A 226 2.37 14.64 4.30
C ASN A 226 1.99 13.98 2.97
N SER A 227 1.22 12.90 3.02
CA SER A 227 0.69 12.20 1.85
C SER A 227 -0.65 11.56 2.16
N LEU A 228 -1.49 11.48 1.14
CA LEU A 228 -2.84 10.93 1.18
C LEU A 228 -3.05 10.02 -0.02
N PHE A 229 -3.69 8.88 0.17
CA PHE A 229 -4.15 8.04 -0.93
C PHE A 229 -5.48 8.57 -1.46
N LEU A 230 -5.57 8.86 -2.75
CA LEU A 230 -6.77 9.42 -3.40
C LEU A 230 -7.56 8.33 -4.12
N GLY A 231 -8.88 8.43 -4.06
CA GLY A 231 -9.80 7.59 -4.83
C GLY A 231 -9.96 6.17 -4.30
N ASP A 232 -10.33 5.28 -5.20
CA ASP A 232 -10.67 3.91 -4.87
C ASP A 232 -9.44 3.05 -4.57
N TYR A 233 -9.65 2.06 -3.72
CA TYR A 233 -8.70 0.98 -3.47
C TYR A 233 -8.91 -0.13 -4.51
N LEU A 234 -7.99 -1.10 -4.57
CA LEU A 234 -7.94 -2.08 -5.67
C LEU A 234 -9.31 -2.75 -6.00
N THR A 235 -10.12 -3.08 -5.00
CA THR A 235 -11.45 -3.70 -5.18
C THR A 235 -12.49 -3.21 -4.16
N SER A 236 -12.26 -2.05 -3.56
CA SER A 236 -13.20 -1.38 -2.66
C SER A 236 -13.24 0.11 -2.96
N GLU A 237 -14.41 0.70 -2.79
CA GLU A 237 -14.58 2.13 -2.93
C GLU A 237 -13.84 2.87 -1.81
N GLY A 238 -13.18 3.97 -2.19
CA GLY A 238 -12.61 4.97 -1.29
C GLY A 238 -13.44 6.25 -1.31
N GLN A 239 -12.91 7.31 -0.72
CA GLN A 239 -13.53 8.62 -0.81
C GLN A 239 -13.31 9.21 -2.21
N ALA A 240 -14.35 9.80 -2.79
CA ALA A 240 -14.24 10.46 -4.09
C ALA A 240 -13.12 11.53 -4.04
N GLY A 241 -12.23 11.52 -5.03
CA GLY A 241 -11.07 12.40 -5.09
C GLY A 241 -11.39 13.90 -4.94
N ALA A 242 -12.56 14.35 -5.45
CA ALA A 242 -13.01 15.74 -5.26
C ALA A 242 -13.27 16.10 -3.79
N LYS A 243 -13.70 15.14 -2.97
CA LYS A 243 -13.85 15.34 -1.51
C LYS A 243 -12.50 15.39 -0.81
N ASP A 244 -11.56 14.60 -1.26
CA ASP A 244 -10.19 14.60 -0.73
C ASP A 244 -9.51 15.94 -1.05
N LEU A 245 -9.62 16.42 -2.29
CA LEU A 245 -9.07 17.72 -2.68
C LEU A 245 -9.73 18.90 -1.93
N ALA A 246 -11.02 18.78 -1.60
CA ALA A 246 -11.71 19.79 -0.79
C ALA A 246 -11.33 19.75 0.69
N MET A 247 -10.75 18.64 1.17
CA MET A 247 -10.27 18.47 2.52
C MET A 247 -8.83 19.02 2.69
N ILE A 248 -8.01 18.95 1.63
CA ILE A 248 -6.63 19.48 1.56
C ILE A 248 -6.64 21.01 1.40
#